data_275c62e1b0cb4b480ea33df707677ca5
#
_entry.id   275c62e1b0cb4b480ea33df707677ca5
#
_cell.length_a   1.000
_cell.length_b   1.000
_cell.length_c   1.000
_cell.angle_alpha   90.00
_cell.angle_beta   90.00
_cell.angle_gamma   90.00
#
_symmetry.space_group_name_H-M   'P 1'
#
loop_
_entity.id
_entity.type
_entity.pdbx_description
1 polymer ?
#
loop_
_entity_poly.entity_id
_entity_poly.type
_entity_poly.pdbx_seq_one_letter_code
_entity_poly.pdbx_strand_id
1 'polypeptide(L)'
;MRLYKQTKRFLLLLAMLSAESFADAQIKVEASETVELMSIISRTAGFPEYCMDNGGQYTSDTETWFSAYGQHPTVAYVKELRKNCGISYDAVMSMAVHLNTDGQKVSFTGEKSDLGKRWQKVEIDTFLVRLNQFYSDTRFHEFYKQHQTFYESVLQAYEENVMKYFHQDWYSQFYGTEPTEQFRIIIGFTNGGGNYGTNRQMIGQPKEIFAICGYYTDETMNSPFENGMDYASTLIHEFNHSFVNSLYDANAVLLNSIGKTLLGRHYRGMSSQAYGDAATVINESVVRAAVIIYMQENGFAYDQVKKEMCAQVGRDFLWMPELVTTLRYYSKHRNRYKTLDNYYPEIAKCLKKYLKEEMKRIEKSL
;
A
#
# COMPACT_ATOMS: atom_id res chain seq x y z
N MET A 1 53.27 12.54 18.11
CA MET A 1 52.22 12.00 19.00
C MET A 1 51.00 12.93 19.17
N ARG A 2 51.06 14.23 18.93
CA ARG A 2 49.91 15.17 19.02
C ARG A 2 49.00 15.17 17.78
N LEU A 3 49.54 14.93 16.57
CA LEU A 3 48.70 14.87 15.34
C LEU A 3 47.81 13.61 15.23
N TYR A 4 48.23 12.49 15.80
CA TYR A 4 47.50 11.23 15.76
C TYR A 4 46.25 11.24 16.70
N LYS A 5 46.23 12.07 17.72
CA LYS A 5 45.08 12.24 18.62
C LYS A 5 44.02 13.19 18.06
N GLN A 6 44.39 14.13 17.18
CA GLN A 6 43.42 15.03 16.56
C GLN A 6 42.64 14.31 15.41
N THR A 7 43.29 13.46 14.65
CA THR A 7 42.62 12.68 13.59
C THR A 7 41.63 11.68 14.15
N LYS A 8 41.89 11.06 15.30
CA LYS A 8 40.90 10.16 15.95
C LYS A 8 39.68 10.91 16.52
N ARG A 9 39.86 12.16 17.00
CA ARG A 9 38.74 12.99 17.46
C ARG A 9 37.89 13.50 16.29
N PHE A 10 38.49 13.78 15.14
CA PHE A 10 37.76 14.22 13.95
C PHE A 10 36.96 13.06 13.31
N LEU A 11 37.52 11.85 13.28
CA LEU A 11 36.82 10.65 12.82
C LEU A 11 35.70 10.20 13.77
N LEU A 12 35.83 10.42 15.10
CA LEU A 12 34.75 10.16 16.04
C LEU A 12 33.62 11.23 15.95
N LEU A 13 33.92 12.47 15.62
CA LEU A 13 32.90 13.49 15.40
C LEU A 13 32.17 13.31 14.07
N LEU A 14 32.83 12.84 13.01
CA LEU A 14 32.15 12.47 11.75
C LEU A 14 31.29 11.20 11.87
N ALA A 15 31.66 10.26 12.75
CA ALA A 15 30.87 9.07 13.02
C ALA A 15 29.65 9.34 13.95
N MET A 16 29.65 10.46 14.66
CA MET A 16 28.49 10.87 15.47
C MET A 16 27.49 11.75 14.70
N LEU A 17 27.85 12.26 13.53
CA LEU A 17 26.95 13.05 12.67
C LEU A 17 26.17 12.20 11.65
N SER A 18 26.40 10.90 11.60
CA SER A 18 25.69 9.98 10.69
C SER A 18 24.77 8.96 11.40
N ALA A 19 24.56 9.13 12.68
CA ALA A 19 23.54 8.39 13.44
C ALA A 19 22.37 9.32 13.77
N GLU A 20 21.82 10.02 12.79
CA GLU A 20 20.41 10.37 12.84
C GLU A 20 19.67 9.04 12.77
N SER A 21 19.12 8.64 13.90
CA SER A 21 18.34 7.43 14.03
C SER A 21 17.17 7.53 13.03
N PHE A 22 17.09 6.61 12.10
CA PHE A 22 15.95 6.43 11.19
C PHE A 22 14.60 6.26 11.93
N ALA A 23 14.62 6.23 13.26
CA ALA A 23 13.48 6.06 14.14
C ALA A 23 12.56 7.30 14.27
N ASP A 24 12.96 8.47 13.75
CA ASP A 24 12.23 9.74 13.97
C ASP A 24 11.75 10.43 12.67
N ALA A 25 11.86 9.77 11.53
CA ALA A 25 11.27 10.31 10.30
C ALA A 25 9.75 10.12 10.35
N GLN A 26 9.05 11.17 10.77
CA GLN A 26 7.59 11.23 10.70
C GLN A 26 7.14 10.87 9.27
N ILE A 27 6.23 9.89 9.16
CA ILE A 27 5.66 9.49 7.86
C ILE A 27 4.99 10.71 7.23
N LYS A 28 5.41 11.04 6.02
CA LYS A 28 4.91 12.22 5.30
C LYS A 28 3.75 11.85 4.42
N VAL A 29 2.67 12.63 4.52
CA VAL A 29 1.55 12.61 3.57
C VAL A 29 1.82 13.64 2.48
N GLU A 30 1.74 13.24 1.22
CA GLU A 30 2.10 14.10 0.11
C GLU A 30 1.20 13.93 -1.12
N ALA A 31 1.15 14.98 -1.95
CA ALA A 31 0.67 14.93 -3.32
C ALA A 31 1.84 14.59 -4.25
N SER A 32 1.58 13.83 -5.31
CA SER A 32 2.58 13.46 -6.29
C SER A 32 2.11 13.77 -7.70
N GLU A 33 2.85 14.64 -8.38
CA GLU A 33 2.52 15.01 -9.77
C GLU A 33 2.57 13.80 -10.71
N THR A 34 3.47 12.85 -10.47
CA THR A 34 3.59 11.64 -11.28
C THR A 34 2.47 10.62 -11.00
N VAL A 35 1.96 10.56 -9.78
CA VAL A 35 0.77 9.76 -9.43
C VAL A 35 -0.45 10.36 -10.12
N GLU A 36 -0.63 11.68 -10.06
CA GLU A 36 -1.74 12.34 -10.78
C GLU A 36 -1.62 12.19 -12.30
N LEU A 37 -0.42 12.32 -12.87
CA LEU A 37 -0.19 12.10 -14.30
C LEU A 37 -0.64 10.70 -14.74
N MET A 38 -0.21 9.68 -14.02
CA MET A 38 -0.55 8.30 -14.35
C MET A 38 -2.03 7.98 -14.10
N SER A 39 -2.63 8.57 -13.09
CA SER A 39 -4.07 8.46 -12.82
C SER A 39 -4.89 9.12 -13.92
N ILE A 40 -4.57 10.37 -14.25
CA ILE A 40 -5.31 11.17 -15.25
C ILE A 40 -5.21 10.56 -16.65
N ILE A 41 -4.03 10.11 -17.07
CA ILE A 41 -3.91 9.44 -18.38
C ILE A 41 -4.69 8.14 -18.43
N SER A 42 -4.73 7.38 -17.32
CA SER A 42 -5.52 6.13 -17.20
C SER A 42 -7.02 6.44 -17.23
N ARG A 43 -7.45 7.50 -16.53
CA ARG A 43 -8.83 8.01 -16.56
C ARG A 43 -9.22 8.47 -17.96
N THR A 44 -8.38 9.24 -18.63
CA THR A 44 -8.59 9.70 -20.03
C THR A 44 -8.64 8.52 -21.00
N ALA A 45 -7.92 7.43 -20.70
CA ALA A 45 -7.99 6.18 -21.45
C ALA A 45 -9.25 5.35 -21.15
N GLY A 46 -10.08 5.76 -20.17
CA GLY A 46 -11.31 5.08 -19.80
C GLY A 46 -11.09 3.79 -19.01
N PHE A 47 -10.06 3.74 -18.16
CA PHE A 47 -9.85 2.61 -17.27
C PHE A 47 -10.91 2.64 -16.18
N PRO A 48 -11.80 1.63 -16.07
CA PRO A 48 -12.93 1.68 -15.15
C PRO A 48 -12.53 1.94 -13.71
N GLU A 49 -11.45 1.32 -13.22
CA GLU A 49 -10.94 1.47 -11.86
C GLU A 49 -10.42 2.87 -11.54
N TYR A 50 -10.10 3.67 -12.56
CA TYR A 50 -9.68 5.08 -12.43
C TYR A 50 -10.84 6.07 -12.63
N CYS A 51 -12.06 5.56 -12.90
CA CYS A 51 -13.26 6.36 -13.15
C CYS A 51 -14.38 6.09 -12.14
N MET A 52 -14.07 5.40 -11.03
CA MET A 52 -15.09 4.98 -10.05
C MET A 52 -15.40 6.03 -8.99
N ASP A 53 -14.57 7.05 -8.89
CA ASP A 53 -14.68 8.10 -7.89
C ASP A 53 -15.72 9.18 -8.28
N ASN A 54 -16.15 9.88 -7.22
CA ASN A 54 -16.85 11.15 -7.32
C ASN A 54 -15.99 12.23 -6.65
N GLY A 55 -14.86 12.60 -7.29
CA GLY A 55 -13.85 13.51 -6.75
C GLY A 55 -14.27 14.98 -6.69
N GLY A 56 -15.55 15.30 -6.82
CA GLY A 56 -16.08 16.67 -6.72
C GLY A 56 -15.55 17.59 -7.82
N GLN A 57 -15.27 18.87 -7.45
CA GLN A 57 -14.85 19.90 -8.40
C GLN A 57 -13.54 19.54 -9.10
N TYR A 58 -12.57 18.95 -8.39
CA TYR A 58 -11.29 18.57 -8.99
C TYR A 58 -11.44 17.53 -10.11
N THR A 59 -12.35 16.56 -9.95
CA THR A 59 -12.67 15.63 -11.04
C THR A 59 -13.29 16.35 -12.23
N SER A 60 -14.21 17.27 -12.00
CA SER A 60 -14.83 18.07 -13.08
C SER A 60 -13.81 18.93 -13.81
N ASP A 61 -12.89 19.55 -13.10
CA ASP A 61 -11.79 20.35 -13.68
C ASP A 61 -10.86 19.46 -14.52
N THR A 62 -10.54 18.27 -14.01
CA THR A 62 -9.75 17.25 -14.72
C THR A 62 -10.43 16.84 -16.04
N GLU A 63 -11.70 16.48 -15.97
CA GLU A 63 -12.46 16.07 -17.17
C GLU A 63 -12.55 17.21 -18.18
N THR A 64 -12.77 18.45 -17.73
CA THR A 64 -12.80 19.63 -18.59
C THR A 64 -11.46 19.86 -19.29
N TRP A 65 -10.35 19.84 -18.53
CA TRP A 65 -9.02 20.11 -19.08
C TRP A 65 -8.57 19.05 -20.07
N PHE A 66 -8.80 17.77 -19.75
CA PHE A 66 -8.28 16.65 -20.53
C PHE A 66 -9.26 16.09 -21.56
N SER A 67 -10.51 16.59 -21.65
CA SER A 67 -11.53 16.10 -22.59
C SER A 67 -11.07 16.09 -24.06
N ALA A 68 -10.33 17.11 -24.50
CA ALA A 68 -9.81 17.20 -25.86
C ALA A 68 -8.75 16.14 -26.20
N TYR A 69 -8.17 15.50 -25.21
CA TYR A 69 -7.03 14.57 -25.37
C TYR A 69 -7.44 13.08 -25.39
N GLY A 70 -8.73 12.76 -25.39
CA GLY A 70 -9.20 11.38 -25.45
C GLY A 70 -8.70 10.56 -26.66
N GLN A 71 -8.34 11.26 -27.77
CA GLN A 71 -7.75 10.67 -28.99
C GLN A 71 -6.24 10.87 -29.09
N HIS A 72 -5.58 11.35 -28.05
CA HIS A 72 -4.13 11.56 -28.05
C HIS A 72 -3.39 10.25 -28.28
N PRO A 73 -2.27 10.22 -29.08
CA PRO A 73 -1.54 8.99 -29.38
C PRO A 73 -1.06 8.22 -28.14
N THR A 74 -0.70 8.95 -27.07
CA THR A 74 -0.30 8.33 -25.80
C THR A 74 -1.47 7.65 -25.09
N VAL A 75 -2.68 8.21 -25.18
CA VAL A 75 -3.89 7.58 -24.61
C VAL A 75 -4.19 6.27 -25.35
N ALA A 76 -4.08 6.24 -26.67
CA ALA A 76 -4.21 5.00 -27.45
C ALA A 76 -3.14 3.97 -27.03
N TYR A 77 -1.89 4.39 -26.88
CA TYR A 77 -0.79 3.54 -26.44
C TYR A 77 -1.03 2.95 -25.03
N VAL A 78 -1.52 3.74 -24.08
CA VAL A 78 -1.83 3.26 -22.73
C VAL A 78 -2.97 2.21 -22.76
N LYS A 79 -3.98 2.37 -23.63
CA LYS A 79 -5.01 1.34 -23.87
C LYS A 79 -4.41 0.03 -24.39
N GLU A 80 -3.42 0.11 -25.30
CA GLU A 80 -2.70 -1.06 -25.79
C GLU A 80 -1.88 -1.74 -24.68
N LEU A 81 -1.20 -0.98 -23.82
CA LEU A 81 -0.49 -1.51 -22.67
C LEU A 81 -1.42 -2.27 -21.72
N ARG A 82 -2.63 -1.75 -21.47
CA ARG A 82 -3.64 -2.46 -20.68
C ARG A 82 -4.00 -3.79 -21.36
N LYS A 83 -4.33 -3.75 -22.62
CA LYS A 83 -4.77 -4.93 -23.37
C LYS A 83 -3.70 -6.01 -23.50
N ASN A 84 -2.47 -5.62 -23.82
CA ASN A 84 -1.40 -6.54 -24.23
C ASN A 84 -0.48 -6.94 -23.07
N CYS A 85 -0.30 -6.06 -22.07
CA CYS A 85 0.61 -6.25 -20.95
C CYS A 85 -0.09 -6.34 -19.60
N GLY A 86 -1.40 -6.04 -19.53
CA GLY A 86 -2.17 -6.04 -18.29
C GLY A 86 -1.86 -4.84 -17.38
N ILE A 87 -1.39 -3.71 -17.96
CA ILE A 87 -1.12 -2.50 -17.17
C ILE A 87 -2.46 -1.89 -16.72
N SER A 88 -2.80 -2.12 -15.45
CA SER A 88 -4.05 -1.72 -14.80
C SER A 88 -3.88 -1.75 -13.29
N TYR A 89 -4.78 -1.13 -12.54
CA TYR A 89 -4.77 -1.11 -11.07
C TYR A 89 -3.40 -0.70 -10.50
N ASP A 90 -2.86 -1.50 -9.58
CA ASP A 90 -1.56 -1.34 -8.93
C ASP A 90 -0.37 -1.18 -9.88
N ALA A 91 -0.42 -1.77 -11.09
CA ALA A 91 0.68 -1.62 -12.05
C ALA A 91 0.84 -0.18 -12.54
N VAL A 92 -0.24 0.59 -12.65
CA VAL A 92 -0.18 2.01 -13.00
C VAL A 92 0.57 2.78 -11.91
N MET A 93 0.23 2.52 -10.65
CA MET A 93 0.84 3.18 -9.49
C MET A 93 2.28 2.71 -9.25
N SER A 94 2.58 1.45 -9.53
CA SER A 94 3.97 0.96 -9.52
C SER A 94 4.87 1.76 -10.46
N MET A 95 4.42 2.10 -11.66
CA MET A 95 5.17 3.00 -12.54
C MET A 95 5.20 4.43 -11.98
N ALA A 96 4.08 4.94 -11.49
CA ALA A 96 3.96 6.32 -11.03
C ALA A 96 5.03 6.68 -9.98
N VAL A 97 5.31 5.79 -9.02
CA VAL A 97 6.33 6.02 -7.98
C VAL A 97 7.77 5.88 -8.50
N HIS A 98 7.97 5.29 -9.68
CA HIS A 98 9.28 5.23 -10.37
C HIS A 98 9.49 6.39 -11.33
N LEU A 99 8.55 7.31 -11.43
CA LEU A 99 8.68 8.52 -12.22
C LEU A 99 9.07 9.71 -11.34
N ASN A 100 9.79 10.65 -11.95
CA ASN A 100 10.10 11.95 -11.38
C ASN A 100 9.91 13.03 -12.44
N THR A 101 9.62 14.27 -12.02
CA THR A 101 9.49 15.41 -12.93
C THR A 101 10.17 16.65 -12.36
N ASP A 102 10.74 17.45 -13.24
CA ASP A 102 11.28 18.80 -12.95
C ASP A 102 10.31 19.93 -13.39
N GLY A 103 9.07 19.57 -13.73
CA GLY A 103 8.06 20.48 -14.26
C GLY A 103 8.13 20.70 -15.77
N GLN A 104 9.17 20.19 -16.44
CA GLN A 104 9.34 20.26 -17.90
C GLN A 104 9.32 18.87 -18.52
N LYS A 105 9.92 17.90 -17.85
CA LYS A 105 10.10 16.54 -18.35
C LYS A 105 9.89 15.51 -17.26
N VAL A 106 9.28 14.40 -17.65
CA VAL A 106 9.16 13.19 -16.82
C VAL A 106 10.32 12.24 -17.13
N SER A 107 10.93 11.71 -16.09
CA SER A 107 12.04 10.74 -16.18
C SER A 107 11.74 9.51 -15.32
N PHE A 108 12.34 8.39 -15.68
CA PHE A 108 12.27 7.16 -14.90
C PHE A 108 13.42 7.13 -13.88
N THR A 109 13.13 6.65 -12.68
CA THR A 109 14.08 6.48 -11.58
C THR A 109 14.01 5.07 -11.04
N GLY A 110 15.16 4.50 -10.65
CA GLY A 110 15.28 3.12 -10.20
C GLY A 110 15.57 2.14 -11.34
N GLU A 111 15.38 0.87 -11.06
CA GLU A 111 15.68 -0.21 -11.99
C GLU A 111 14.39 -0.80 -12.57
N LYS A 112 14.41 -1.18 -13.87
CA LYS A 112 13.24 -1.84 -14.50
C LYS A 112 12.87 -3.15 -13.77
N SER A 113 13.84 -3.83 -13.17
CA SER A 113 13.64 -5.05 -12.37
C SER A 113 12.72 -4.85 -11.17
N ASP A 114 12.64 -3.62 -10.64
CA ASP A 114 11.80 -3.30 -9.48
C ASP A 114 10.32 -3.14 -9.86
N LEU A 115 10.07 -2.87 -11.14
CA LEU A 115 8.70 -2.84 -11.66
C LEU A 115 8.10 -4.24 -11.71
N GLY A 116 6.80 -4.35 -11.41
CA GLY A 116 6.07 -5.60 -11.46
C GLY A 116 6.15 -6.31 -12.82
N LYS A 117 5.91 -7.62 -12.84
CA LYS A 117 6.03 -8.50 -14.03
C LYS A 117 5.33 -7.98 -15.28
N ARG A 118 4.26 -7.21 -15.13
CA ARG A 118 3.50 -6.62 -16.24
C ARG A 118 4.34 -5.60 -17.01
N TRP A 119 5.16 -4.80 -16.32
CA TRP A 119 6.05 -3.80 -16.91
C TRP A 119 7.30 -4.39 -17.56
N GLN A 120 7.70 -5.62 -17.21
CA GLN A 120 8.88 -6.26 -17.84
C GLN A 120 8.72 -6.44 -19.35
N LYS A 121 7.47 -6.47 -19.86
CA LYS A 121 7.13 -6.59 -21.28
C LYS A 121 7.10 -5.25 -22.03
N VAL A 122 7.29 -4.14 -21.31
CA VAL A 122 7.18 -2.78 -21.87
C VAL A 122 8.56 -2.18 -22.08
N GLU A 123 8.78 -1.55 -23.23
CA GLU A 123 9.99 -0.75 -23.47
C GLU A 123 9.85 0.60 -22.78
N ILE A 124 10.59 0.81 -21.68
CA ILE A 124 10.48 1.98 -20.82
C ILE A 124 10.81 3.27 -21.55
N ASP A 125 11.82 3.28 -22.41
CA ASP A 125 12.18 4.48 -23.17
C ASP A 125 11.04 4.92 -24.12
N THR A 126 10.40 3.95 -24.79
CA THR A 126 9.23 4.23 -25.63
C THR A 126 8.08 4.75 -24.81
N PHE A 127 7.82 4.16 -23.65
CA PHE A 127 6.79 4.65 -22.72
C PHE A 127 7.07 6.09 -22.28
N LEU A 128 8.31 6.41 -21.90
CA LEU A 128 8.70 7.75 -21.46
C LEU A 128 8.57 8.79 -22.58
N VAL A 129 8.96 8.46 -23.81
CA VAL A 129 8.76 9.36 -24.95
C VAL A 129 7.29 9.70 -25.12
N ARG A 130 6.41 8.70 -25.09
CA ARG A 130 4.95 8.90 -25.19
C ARG A 130 4.39 9.68 -24.00
N LEU A 131 4.82 9.35 -22.80
CA LEU A 131 4.36 10.04 -21.58
C LEU A 131 4.76 11.51 -21.60
N ASN A 132 6.00 11.84 -21.98
CA ASN A 132 6.49 13.19 -22.11
C ASN A 132 5.73 13.99 -23.19
N GLN A 133 5.35 13.34 -24.28
CA GLN A 133 4.52 13.98 -25.30
C GLN A 133 3.16 14.38 -24.71
N PHE A 134 2.47 13.47 -23.99
CA PHE A 134 1.21 13.78 -23.30
C PHE A 134 1.40 14.90 -22.27
N TYR A 135 2.44 14.80 -21.43
CA TYR A 135 2.74 15.78 -20.40
C TYR A 135 2.90 17.19 -20.96
N SER A 136 3.66 17.34 -22.07
CA SER A 136 3.88 18.60 -22.75
C SER A 136 2.62 19.11 -23.47
N ASP A 137 2.00 18.27 -24.29
CA ASP A 137 0.87 18.66 -25.15
C ASP A 137 -0.35 19.07 -24.33
N THR A 138 -0.56 18.44 -23.16
CA THR A 138 -1.64 18.76 -22.23
C THR A 138 -1.33 19.91 -21.29
N ARG A 139 -0.10 20.41 -21.27
CA ARG A 139 0.40 21.36 -20.26
C ARG A 139 0.14 20.86 -18.85
N PHE A 140 0.48 19.58 -18.61
CA PHE A 140 0.12 18.88 -17.37
C PHE A 140 0.63 19.60 -16.12
N HIS A 141 1.88 20.05 -16.12
CA HIS A 141 2.47 20.79 -14.99
C HIS A 141 1.67 22.03 -14.61
N GLU A 142 1.18 22.77 -15.62
CA GLU A 142 0.36 23.96 -15.39
C GLU A 142 -0.96 23.57 -14.70
N PHE A 143 -1.65 22.52 -15.18
CA PHE A 143 -2.84 21.99 -14.53
C PHE A 143 -2.56 21.60 -13.08
N TYR A 144 -1.50 20.83 -12.84
CA TYR A 144 -1.11 20.38 -11.50
C TYR A 144 -0.81 21.57 -10.58
N LYS A 145 -0.09 22.59 -11.06
CA LYS A 145 0.23 23.80 -10.29
C LYS A 145 -0.99 24.63 -9.94
N GLN A 146 -1.99 24.70 -10.80
CA GLN A 146 -3.22 25.45 -10.52
C GLN A 146 -4.03 24.87 -9.37
N HIS A 147 -3.85 23.61 -9.03
CA HIS A 147 -4.58 22.92 -7.98
C HIS A 147 -3.80 22.74 -6.66
N GLN A 148 -2.65 23.40 -6.48
CA GLN A 148 -1.81 23.22 -5.27
C GLN A 148 -2.58 23.53 -3.98
N THR A 149 -3.36 24.59 -3.93
CA THR A 149 -4.16 24.96 -2.75
C THR A 149 -5.19 23.87 -2.41
N PHE A 150 -5.79 23.25 -3.43
CA PHE A 150 -6.69 22.12 -3.23
C PHE A 150 -5.91 20.93 -2.63
N TYR A 151 -4.76 20.56 -3.19
CA TYR A 151 -3.96 19.47 -2.66
C TYR A 151 -3.57 19.72 -1.21
N GLU A 152 -3.05 20.89 -0.88
CA GLU A 152 -2.67 21.27 0.48
C GLU A 152 -3.84 21.12 1.47
N SER A 153 -5.04 21.57 1.08
CA SER A 153 -6.24 21.44 1.92
C SER A 153 -6.63 19.97 2.20
N VAL A 154 -6.51 19.11 1.17
CA VAL A 154 -6.81 17.68 1.30
C VAL A 154 -5.75 16.96 2.13
N LEU A 155 -4.47 17.28 1.93
CA LEU A 155 -3.38 16.71 2.73
C LEU A 155 -3.53 17.08 4.20
N GLN A 156 -3.86 18.35 4.49
CA GLN A 156 -4.13 18.78 5.87
C GLN A 156 -5.31 18.00 6.48
N ALA A 157 -6.41 17.84 5.74
CA ALA A 157 -7.54 17.07 6.21
C ALA A 157 -7.19 15.59 6.49
N TYR A 158 -6.31 14.99 5.66
CA TYR A 158 -5.83 13.63 5.89
C TYR A 158 -4.98 13.55 7.16
N GLU A 159 -4.05 14.48 7.36
CA GLU A 159 -3.23 14.56 8.58
C GLU A 159 -4.11 14.70 9.83
N GLU A 160 -5.08 15.60 9.82
CA GLU A 160 -5.96 15.84 10.97
C GLU A 160 -6.93 14.71 11.25
N ASN A 161 -7.46 14.06 10.22
CA ASN A 161 -8.55 13.09 10.37
C ASN A 161 -8.07 11.64 10.38
N VAL A 162 -6.99 11.29 9.65
CA VAL A 162 -6.52 9.92 9.48
C VAL A 162 -5.28 9.62 10.30
N MET A 163 -4.24 10.50 10.21
CA MET A 163 -2.96 10.22 10.83
C MET A 163 -2.99 10.18 12.36
N LYS A 164 -3.97 10.82 12.99
CA LYS A 164 -4.19 10.68 14.45
C LYS A 164 -4.45 9.25 14.92
N TYR A 165 -4.83 8.36 14.02
CA TYR A 165 -5.04 6.93 14.29
C TYR A 165 -3.83 6.06 13.93
N PHE A 166 -2.76 6.66 13.38
CA PHE A 166 -1.58 5.94 12.95
C PHE A 166 -0.44 6.07 13.98
N HIS A 167 -0.05 4.93 14.57
CA HIS A 167 0.99 4.86 15.61
C HIS A 167 2.16 4.02 15.09
N GLN A 168 3.19 4.70 14.57
CA GLN A 168 4.34 4.06 13.93
C GLN A 168 5.08 3.10 14.87
N ASP A 169 5.24 3.47 16.14
CA ASP A 169 5.96 2.67 17.15
C ASP A 169 5.32 1.30 17.39
N TRP A 170 4.00 1.17 17.13
CA TRP A 170 3.32 -0.11 17.28
C TRP A 170 3.92 -1.19 16.39
N TYR A 171 4.40 -0.85 15.21
CA TYR A 171 4.92 -1.83 14.24
C TYR A 171 6.19 -2.50 14.75
N SER A 172 7.20 -1.74 15.19
CA SER A 172 8.41 -2.31 15.78
C SER A 172 8.10 -3.11 17.04
N GLN A 173 7.17 -2.63 17.87
CA GLN A 173 6.73 -3.35 19.06
C GLN A 173 6.01 -4.65 18.72
N PHE A 174 5.09 -4.65 17.77
CA PHE A 174 4.32 -5.84 17.40
C PHE A 174 5.14 -6.82 16.59
N TYR A 175 5.83 -6.39 15.54
CA TYR A 175 6.61 -7.29 14.69
C TYR A 175 7.95 -7.72 15.33
N GLY A 176 8.49 -6.90 16.23
CA GLY A 176 9.76 -7.15 16.91
C GLY A 176 10.98 -6.95 16.03
N THR A 177 10.82 -6.20 14.98
CA THR A 177 11.86 -5.78 14.04
C THR A 177 11.65 -4.32 13.71
N GLU A 178 12.74 -3.56 13.61
CA GLU A 178 12.66 -2.20 13.10
C GLU A 178 12.48 -2.26 11.59
N PRO A 179 11.66 -1.36 11.03
CA PRO A 179 11.54 -1.27 9.58
C PRO A 179 12.87 -0.80 8.98
N THR A 180 13.29 -1.46 7.93
CA THR A 180 14.45 -1.06 7.13
C THR A 180 14.04 -0.15 5.96
N GLU A 181 12.74 -0.06 5.74
CA GLU A 181 12.10 0.68 4.66
C GLU A 181 11.68 2.08 5.12
N GLN A 182 11.58 2.99 4.16
CA GLN A 182 10.95 4.29 4.34
C GLN A 182 9.51 4.25 3.88
N PHE A 183 8.59 4.66 4.74
CA PHE A 183 7.17 4.68 4.42
C PHE A 183 6.75 6.06 3.94
N ARG A 184 5.92 6.09 2.87
CA ARG A 184 5.37 7.30 2.29
C ARG A 184 3.89 7.10 1.99
N ILE A 185 3.10 8.13 2.26
CA ILE A 185 1.67 8.15 1.95
C ILE A 185 1.46 9.17 0.84
N ILE A 186 0.87 8.74 -0.26
CA ILE A 186 0.52 9.62 -1.37
C ILE A 186 -0.99 9.64 -1.50
N ILE A 187 -1.59 10.82 -1.55
CA ILE A 187 -3.00 10.95 -1.87
C ILE A 187 -3.16 10.99 -3.39
N GLY A 188 -3.93 10.04 -3.92
CA GLY A 188 -4.29 9.96 -5.33
C GLY A 188 -5.65 10.59 -5.55
N PHE A 189 -5.67 11.82 -6.10
CA PHE A 189 -6.89 12.62 -6.21
C PHE A 189 -7.79 12.17 -7.36
N THR A 190 -7.23 11.48 -8.37
CA THR A 190 -7.96 10.99 -9.56
C THR A 190 -7.74 9.49 -9.81
N ASN A 191 -7.35 8.72 -8.78
CA ASN A 191 -7.14 7.28 -8.93
C ASN A 191 -8.41 6.42 -8.73
N GLY A 192 -9.58 7.02 -8.90
CA GLY A 192 -10.87 6.32 -8.82
C GLY A 192 -11.27 5.90 -7.41
N GLY A 193 -10.70 6.51 -6.37
CA GLY A 193 -10.92 6.11 -4.98
C GLY A 193 -10.24 4.80 -4.58
N GLY A 194 -9.47 4.18 -5.47
CA GLY A 194 -8.72 2.95 -5.21
C GLY A 194 -7.50 3.20 -4.32
N ASN A 195 -7.15 2.22 -3.47
CA ASN A 195 -5.94 2.23 -2.65
C ASN A 195 -4.95 1.21 -3.22
N TYR A 196 -3.67 1.58 -3.24
CA TYR A 196 -2.62 0.77 -3.85
C TYR A 196 -1.36 0.80 -3.00
N GLY A 197 -0.87 -0.39 -2.61
CA GLY A 197 0.46 -0.57 -2.06
C GLY A 197 1.49 -0.79 -3.19
N THR A 198 2.61 -0.10 -3.14
CA THR A 198 3.72 -0.31 -4.07
C THR A 198 5.05 0.05 -3.41
N ASN A 199 6.15 -0.23 -4.08
CA ASN A 199 7.47 0.05 -3.55
C ASN A 199 8.44 0.46 -4.64
N ARG A 200 9.56 1.06 -4.22
CA ARG A 200 10.67 1.45 -5.08
C ARG A 200 11.99 1.21 -4.35
N GLN A 201 12.99 0.66 -5.05
CA GLN A 201 14.34 0.54 -4.55
C GLN A 201 15.27 1.45 -5.37
N MET A 202 15.86 2.43 -4.69
CA MET A 202 16.90 3.25 -5.28
C MET A 202 18.27 2.73 -4.84
N ILE A 203 19.26 2.73 -5.77
CA ILE A 203 20.61 2.25 -5.46
C ILE A 203 21.19 3.05 -4.29
N GLY A 204 21.62 2.35 -3.25
CA GLY A 204 22.24 2.95 -2.07
C GLY A 204 21.28 3.69 -1.12
N GLN A 205 19.97 3.59 -1.34
CA GLN A 205 18.95 4.14 -0.46
C GLN A 205 18.13 3.03 0.22
N PRO A 206 17.50 3.28 1.35
CA PRO A 206 16.48 2.38 1.89
C PRO A 206 15.37 2.14 0.86
N LYS A 207 14.76 0.97 0.90
CA LYS A 207 13.57 0.68 0.11
C LYS A 207 12.43 1.59 0.55
N GLU A 208 11.77 2.22 -0.39
CA GLU A 208 10.58 3.03 -0.14
C GLU A 208 9.33 2.19 -0.34
N ILE A 209 8.41 2.28 0.61
CA ILE A 209 7.08 1.66 0.57
C ILE A 209 6.06 2.78 0.47
N PHE A 210 5.18 2.69 -0.51
CA PHE A 210 4.17 3.69 -0.78
C PHE A 210 2.78 3.12 -0.50
N ALA A 211 2.01 3.81 0.34
CA ALA A 211 0.58 3.68 0.41
C ALA A 211 -0.04 4.81 -0.42
N ILE A 212 -0.61 4.49 -1.58
CA ILE A 212 -1.32 5.46 -2.42
C ILE A 212 -2.79 5.35 -2.06
N CYS A 213 -3.31 6.37 -1.35
CA CYS A 213 -4.66 6.39 -0.81
C CYS A 213 -5.59 7.21 -1.71
N GLY A 214 -6.69 6.61 -2.12
CA GLY A 214 -7.66 7.28 -2.98
C GLY A 214 -8.41 8.40 -2.27
N TYR A 215 -8.49 9.54 -2.91
CA TYR A 215 -9.35 10.63 -2.50
C TYR A 215 -10.79 10.35 -2.98
N TYR A 216 -11.73 10.56 -2.08
CA TYR A 216 -13.15 10.41 -2.36
C TYR A 216 -13.93 11.49 -1.62
N THR A 217 -14.93 12.06 -2.28
CA THR A 217 -15.92 12.95 -1.64
C THR A 217 -17.32 12.50 -2.03
N ASP A 218 -18.27 12.71 -1.13
CA ASP A 218 -19.68 12.68 -1.46
C ASP A 218 -20.39 13.88 -0.85
N GLU A 219 -21.61 14.15 -1.31
CA GLU A 219 -22.39 15.33 -0.90
C GLU A 219 -22.78 15.31 0.60
N THR A 220 -22.61 14.17 1.27
CA THR A 220 -22.92 13.99 2.70
C THR A 220 -21.72 14.28 3.60
N MET A 221 -20.53 14.40 3.06
CA MET A 221 -19.29 14.67 3.81
C MET A 221 -19.13 16.16 4.09
N ASN A 222 -18.94 16.53 5.36
CA ASN A 222 -18.65 17.91 5.75
C ASN A 222 -17.19 18.28 5.46
N SER A 223 -16.31 17.32 5.44
CA SER A 223 -14.89 17.50 5.09
C SER A 223 -14.29 16.23 4.47
N PRO A 224 -13.21 16.34 3.68
CA PRO A 224 -12.47 15.19 3.23
C PRO A 224 -12.03 14.30 4.41
N PHE A 225 -12.13 12.98 4.24
CA PHE A 225 -11.72 12.00 5.25
C PHE A 225 -12.43 12.14 6.61
N GLU A 226 -13.67 12.67 6.65
CA GLU A 226 -14.45 12.84 7.89
C GLU A 226 -14.53 11.52 8.68
N ASN A 227 -14.67 10.39 8.01
CA ASN A 227 -14.61 9.05 8.59
C ASN A 227 -13.15 8.51 8.62
N GLY A 228 -12.20 9.33 9.07
CA GLY A 228 -10.76 9.05 9.01
C GLY A 228 -10.33 7.68 9.51
N MET A 229 -11.12 7.08 10.38
CA MET A 229 -10.87 5.75 10.91
C MET A 229 -11.03 4.62 9.88
N ASP A 230 -11.99 4.73 8.96
CA ASP A 230 -12.17 3.75 7.88
C ASP A 230 -10.96 3.83 6.91
N TYR A 231 -10.40 5.02 6.71
CA TYR A 231 -9.15 5.22 5.94
C TYR A 231 -7.92 4.74 6.72
N ALA A 232 -7.88 4.95 8.03
CA ALA A 232 -6.78 4.49 8.87
C ALA A 232 -6.65 2.96 8.84
N SER A 233 -7.75 2.20 8.85
CA SER A 233 -7.70 0.73 8.77
C SER A 233 -7.08 0.26 7.46
N THR A 234 -7.35 0.94 6.34
CA THR A 234 -6.72 0.68 5.04
C THR A 234 -5.23 1.01 5.08
N LEU A 235 -4.85 2.16 5.61
CA LEU A 235 -3.45 2.56 5.76
C LEU A 235 -2.67 1.53 6.60
N ILE A 236 -3.21 1.14 7.75
CA ILE A 236 -2.62 0.13 8.63
C ILE A 236 -2.48 -1.21 7.89
N HIS A 237 -3.45 -1.58 7.06
CA HIS A 237 -3.40 -2.78 6.24
C HIS A 237 -2.21 -2.76 5.27
N GLU A 238 -2.06 -1.69 4.50
CA GLU A 238 -0.97 -1.56 3.52
C GLU A 238 0.42 -1.57 4.19
N PHE A 239 0.55 -0.92 5.34
CA PHE A 239 1.81 -0.95 6.09
C PHE A 239 2.14 -2.32 6.66
N ASN A 240 1.15 -3.10 7.10
CA ASN A 240 1.37 -4.46 7.59
C ASN A 240 1.97 -5.38 6.52
N HIS A 241 1.65 -5.17 5.24
CA HIS A 241 2.24 -5.96 4.14
C HIS A 241 3.76 -5.91 4.10
N SER A 242 4.37 -4.77 4.44
CA SER A 242 5.82 -4.60 4.46
C SER A 242 6.52 -5.52 5.46
N PHE A 243 5.83 -5.85 6.56
CA PHE A 243 6.36 -6.77 7.58
C PHE A 243 5.97 -8.23 7.33
N VAL A 244 4.80 -8.49 6.74
CA VAL A 244 4.23 -9.83 6.62
C VAL A 244 4.71 -10.57 5.38
N ASN A 245 4.84 -9.87 4.24
CA ASN A 245 5.08 -10.55 2.95
C ASN A 245 6.38 -11.38 2.93
N SER A 246 7.47 -10.85 3.50
CA SER A 246 8.75 -11.57 3.60
C SER A 246 8.70 -12.77 4.57
N LEU A 247 7.79 -12.74 5.56
CA LEU A 247 7.67 -13.81 6.55
C LEU A 247 7.03 -15.07 5.96
N TYR A 248 6.15 -14.91 4.96
CA TYR A 248 5.62 -16.09 4.26
C TYR A 248 6.74 -16.85 3.55
N ASP A 249 7.61 -16.17 2.82
CA ASP A 249 8.70 -16.81 2.07
C ASP A 249 9.63 -17.59 3.02
N ALA A 250 9.98 -17.00 4.16
CA ALA A 250 10.77 -17.65 5.19
C ALA A 250 10.09 -18.91 5.78
N ASN A 251 8.76 -18.96 5.78
CA ASN A 251 7.94 -20.00 6.36
C ASN A 251 7.16 -20.84 5.33
N ALA A 252 7.48 -20.72 4.03
CA ALA A 252 6.72 -21.31 2.93
C ALA A 252 6.52 -22.82 3.03
N VAL A 253 7.56 -23.56 3.51
CA VAL A 253 7.47 -25.03 3.73
C VAL A 253 6.35 -25.36 4.71
N LEU A 254 6.16 -24.55 5.74
CA LEU A 254 5.15 -24.74 6.78
C LEU A 254 3.75 -24.37 6.31
N LEU A 255 3.62 -23.33 5.47
CA LEU A 255 2.36 -22.61 5.18
C LEU A 255 1.73 -22.96 3.83
N ASN A 256 2.51 -23.35 2.82
CA ASN A 256 2.03 -23.53 1.45
C ASN A 256 0.86 -24.52 1.35
N SER A 257 0.95 -25.68 2.03
CA SER A 257 -0.15 -26.68 2.03
C SER A 257 -1.42 -26.13 2.72
N ILE A 258 -1.24 -25.34 3.80
CA ILE A 258 -2.35 -24.71 4.53
C ILE A 258 -3.03 -23.69 3.63
N GLY A 259 -2.26 -22.77 3.02
CA GLY A 259 -2.79 -21.74 2.13
C GLY A 259 -3.52 -22.32 0.92
N LYS A 260 -2.98 -23.37 0.30
CA LYS A 260 -3.67 -24.11 -0.79
C LYS A 260 -5.01 -24.69 -0.33
N THR A 261 -5.07 -25.24 0.88
CA THR A 261 -6.31 -25.83 1.40
C THR A 261 -7.34 -24.75 1.72
N LEU A 262 -6.93 -23.62 2.34
CA LEU A 262 -7.80 -22.48 2.59
C LEU A 262 -8.34 -21.90 1.27
N LEU A 263 -7.45 -21.64 0.29
CA LEU A 263 -7.84 -21.16 -1.03
C LEU A 263 -8.85 -22.11 -1.70
N GLY A 264 -8.59 -23.41 -1.69
CA GLY A 264 -9.46 -24.38 -2.33
C GLY A 264 -10.86 -24.47 -1.71
N ARG A 265 -10.95 -24.40 -0.37
CA ARG A 265 -12.24 -24.46 0.35
C ARG A 265 -13.04 -23.17 0.27
N HIS A 266 -12.35 -22.04 0.26
CA HIS A 266 -12.94 -20.68 0.23
C HIS A 266 -12.73 -20.01 -1.13
N TYR A 267 -12.67 -20.79 -2.20
CA TYR A 267 -12.29 -20.32 -3.53
C TYR A 267 -13.13 -19.13 -4.02
N ARG A 268 -14.45 -19.15 -3.81
CA ARG A 268 -15.34 -18.08 -4.26
C ARG A 268 -15.01 -16.75 -3.60
N GLY A 269 -14.88 -16.72 -2.28
CA GLY A 269 -14.55 -15.53 -1.54
C GLY A 269 -13.14 -15.02 -1.85
N MET A 270 -12.17 -15.94 -1.97
CA MET A 270 -10.79 -15.57 -2.29
C MET A 270 -10.66 -15.05 -3.73
N SER A 271 -11.24 -15.73 -4.70
CA SER A 271 -11.18 -15.32 -6.12
C SER A 271 -11.93 -14.03 -6.42
N SER A 272 -13.01 -13.72 -5.68
CA SER A 272 -13.72 -12.43 -5.83
C SER A 272 -12.87 -11.23 -5.39
N GLN A 273 -11.83 -11.47 -4.59
CA GLN A 273 -10.83 -10.49 -4.14
C GLN A 273 -9.52 -10.58 -4.96
N ALA A 274 -9.52 -11.32 -6.06
CA ALA A 274 -8.35 -11.59 -6.91
C ALA A 274 -7.21 -12.37 -6.21
N TYR A 275 -7.50 -13.10 -5.13
CA TYR A 275 -6.51 -13.93 -4.43
C TYR A 275 -6.44 -15.31 -5.08
N GLY A 276 -5.37 -15.55 -5.84
CA GLY A 276 -5.22 -16.74 -6.71
C GLY A 276 -4.18 -17.76 -6.23
N ASP A 277 -3.48 -17.52 -5.12
CA ASP A 277 -2.40 -18.39 -4.65
C ASP A 277 -2.33 -18.48 -3.11
N ALA A 278 -1.59 -19.47 -2.64
CA ALA A 278 -1.46 -19.76 -1.21
C ALA A 278 -0.75 -18.66 -0.42
N ALA A 279 0.24 -18.01 -1.03
CA ALA A 279 1.01 -16.94 -0.38
C ALA A 279 0.12 -15.74 -0.11
N THR A 280 -0.65 -15.31 -1.11
CA THR A 280 -1.61 -14.22 -1.00
C THR A 280 -2.63 -14.49 0.11
N VAL A 281 -3.25 -15.68 0.13
CA VAL A 281 -4.25 -16.00 1.17
C VAL A 281 -3.67 -15.96 2.58
N ILE A 282 -2.46 -16.47 2.78
CA ILE A 282 -1.81 -16.45 4.11
C ILE A 282 -1.39 -15.02 4.48
N ASN A 283 -0.74 -14.29 3.59
CA ASN A 283 -0.31 -12.92 3.84
C ASN A 283 -1.50 -12.03 4.21
N GLU A 284 -2.55 -12.06 3.40
CA GLU A 284 -3.79 -11.33 3.67
C GLU A 284 -4.42 -11.73 5.00
N SER A 285 -4.40 -13.01 5.35
CA SER A 285 -4.91 -13.48 6.64
C SER A 285 -4.17 -12.85 7.81
N VAL A 286 -2.84 -12.84 7.76
CA VAL A 286 -1.99 -12.30 8.85
C VAL A 286 -2.08 -10.78 8.90
N VAL A 287 -2.04 -10.10 7.75
CA VAL A 287 -2.19 -8.64 7.63
C VAL A 287 -3.52 -8.18 8.24
N ARG A 288 -4.63 -8.78 7.84
CA ARG A 288 -5.98 -8.44 8.33
C ARG A 288 -6.15 -8.73 9.83
N ALA A 289 -5.58 -9.82 10.31
CA ALA A 289 -5.58 -10.12 11.75
C ALA A 289 -4.72 -9.11 12.52
N ALA A 290 -3.59 -8.67 11.98
CA ALA A 290 -2.75 -7.63 12.58
C ALA A 290 -3.45 -6.27 12.63
N VAL A 291 -4.25 -5.90 11.61
CA VAL A 291 -5.12 -4.69 11.67
C VAL A 291 -6.03 -4.75 12.88
N ILE A 292 -6.70 -5.87 13.12
CA ILE A 292 -7.62 -6.03 14.25
C ILE A 292 -6.88 -5.94 15.59
N ILE A 293 -5.68 -6.53 15.70
CA ILE A 293 -4.84 -6.38 16.90
C ILE A 293 -4.41 -4.94 17.10
N TYR A 294 -3.97 -4.27 16.03
CA TYR A 294 -3.62 -2.86 16.05
C TYR A 294 -4.77 -2.01 16.63
N MET A 295 -5.97 -2.18 16.08
CA MET A 295 -7.15 -1.44 16.54
C MET A 295 -7.44 -1.68 18.03
N GLN A 296 -7.30 -2.93 18.50
CA GLN A 296 -7.51 -3.28 19.92
C GLN A 296 -6.48 -2.64 20.86
N GLU A 297 -5.24 -2.48 20.41
CA GLU A 297 -4.12 -1.98 21.23
C GLU A 297 -3.99 -0.45 21.17
N ASN A 298 -4.57 0.20 20.16
CA ASN A 298 -4.49 1.63 19.94
C ASN A 298 -5.81 2.38 20.20
N GLY A 299 -6.67 1.83 21.06
CA GLY A 299 -7.81 2.56 21.65
C GLY A 299 -9.02 2.72 20.72
N PHE A 300 -9.14 1.94 19.64
CA PHE A 300 -10.34 1.94 18.82
C PHE A 300 -11.53 1.39 19.61
N ALA A 301 -12.71 1.96 19.40
CA ALA A 301 -13.92 1.53 20.12
C ALA A 301 -14.28 0.08 19.78
N TYR A 302 -14.86 -0.62 20.74
CA TYR A 302 -15.25 -2.03 20.57
C TYR A 302 -16.09 -2.29 19.32
N ASP A 303 -17.06 -1.42 19.03
CA ASP A 303 -17.95 -1.57 17.87
C ASP A 303 -17.19 -1.44 16.54
N GLN A 304 -16.12 -0.65 16.48
CA GLN A 304 -15.27 -0.50 15.31
C GLN A 304 -14.43 -1.75 15.09
N VAL A 305 -13.81 -2.28 16.14
CA VAL A 305 -13.06 -3.55 16.09
C VAL A 305 -14.00 -4.69 15.69
N LYS A 306 -15.23 -4.70 16.20
CA LYS A 306 -16.26 -5.68 15.84
C LYS A 306 -16.69 -5.54 14.38
N LYS A 307 -16.91 -4.31 13.90
CA LYS A 307 -17.22 -4.01 12.47
C LYS A 307 -16.13 -4.58 11.57
N GLU A 308 -14.86 -4.31 11.90
CA GLU A 308 -13.72 -4.82 11.15
C GLU A 308 -13.65 -6.35 11.14
N MET A 309 -13.79 -6.99 12.31
CA MET A 309 -13.85 -8.45 12.40
C MET A 309 -14.97 -9.03 11.52
N CYS A 310 -16.18 -8.47 11.61
CA CYS A 310 -17.31 -8.92 10.81
C CYS A 310 -17.07 -8.71 9.31
N ALA A 311 -16.42 -7.61 8.92
CA ALA A 311 -16.05 -7.34 7.54
C ALA A 311 -15.09 -8.42 7.00
N GLN A 312 -14.09 -8.86 7.78
CA GLN A 312 -13.17 -9.91 7.35
C GLN A 312 -13.86 -11.26 7.21
N VAL A 313 -14.75 -11.61 8.15
CA VAL A 313 -15.58 -12.83 8.04
C VAL A 313 -16.50 -12.76 6.82
N GLY A 314 -17.10 -11.60 6.53
CA GLY A 314 -17.92 -11.36 5.34
C GLY A 314 -17.15 -11.47 4.02
N ARG A 315 -15.83 -11.27 4.05
CA ARG A 315 -14.90 -11.50 2.93
C ARG A 315 -14.40 -12.95 2.83
N ASP A 316 -15.05 -13.87 3.54
CA ASP A 316 -14.76 -15.30 3.56
C ASP A 316 -13.45 -15.70 4.30
N PHE A 317 -12.90 -14.81 5.14
CA PHE A 317 -11.82 -15.16 6.07
C PHE A 317 -12.41 -15.76 7.36
N LEU A 318 -13.05 -16.92 7.25
CA LEU A 318 -13.82 -17.51 8.36
C LEU A 318 -12.94 -17.96 9.55
N TRP A 319 -11.63 -18.09 9.36
CA TRP A 319 -10.64 -18.39 10.39
C TRP A 319 -10.13 -17.15 11.16
N MET A 320 -10.64 -15.97 10.81
CA MET A 320 -10.17 -14.71 11.40
C MET A 320 -10.30 -14.64 12.92
N PRO A 321 -11.41 -15.08 13.55
CA PRO A 321 -11.54 -15.05 15.02
C PRO A 321 -10.45 -15.85 15.75
N GLU A 322 -10.13 -17.06 15.25
CA GLU A 322 -9.09 -17.91 15.80
C GLU A 322 -7.69 -17.33 15.59
N LEU A 323 -7.44 -16.76 14.41
CA LEU A 323 -6.17 -16.15 14.08
C LEU A 323 -5.91 -14.88 14.92
N VAL A 324 -6.90 -14.01 15.07
CA VAL A 324 -6.82 -12.83 15.95
C VAL A 324 -6.59 -13.25 17.40
N THR A 325 -7.25 -14.30 17.89
CA THR A 325 -7.01 -14.83 19.22
C THR A 325 -5.56 -15.32 19.39
N THR A 326 -5.03 -15.96 18.36
CA THR A 326 -3.65 -16.44 18.31
C THR A 326 -2.65 -15.28 18.32
N LEU A 327 -2.86 -14.25 17.48
CA LEU A 327 -2.00 -13.06 17.45
C LEU A 327 -2.10 -12.22 18.73
N ARG A 328 -3.28 -12.17 19.37
CA ARG A 328 -3.44 -11.51 20.68
C ARG A 328 -2.62 -12.21 21.77
N TYR A 329 -2.52 -13.52 21.72
CA TYR A 329 -1.63 -14.26 22.64
C TYR A 329 -0.17 -13.89 22.37
N TYR A 330 0.26 -13.83 21.10
CA TYR A 330 1.60 -13.40 20.70
C TYR A 330 1.92 -12.01 21.24
N SER A 331 1.06 -11.03 21.00
CA SER A 331 1.27 -9.64 21.43
C SER A 331 1.46 -9.53 22.95
N LYS A 332 0.72 -10.32 23.74
CA LYS A 332 0.84 -10.35 25.20
C LYS A 332 2.04 -11.14 25.73
N HIS A 333 2.74 -11.89 24.90
CA HIS A 333 3.85 -12.77 25.31
C HIS A 333 5.14 -12.48 24.55
N ARG A 334 5.42 -11.18 24.31
CA ARG A 334 6.60 -10.70 23.59
C ARG A 334 7.93 -11.05 24.26
N ASN A 335 7.94 -11.29 25.57
CA ASN A 335 9.10 -11.82 26.31
C ASN A 335 9.50 -13.22 25.83
N ARG A 336 8.54 -14.05 25.42
CA ARG A 336 8.74 -15.40 24.90
C ARG A 336 8.97 -15.41 23.39
N TYR A 337 8.21 -14.62 22.64
CA TYR A 337 8.26 -14.55 21.19
C TYR A 337 8.76 -13.16 20.78
N LYS A 338 10.06 -13.05 20.47
CA LYS A 338 10.70 -11.74 20.21
C LYS A 338 10.25 -11.11 18.91
N THR A 339 9.97 -11.92 17.88
CA THR A 339 9.51 -11.47 16.57
C THR A 339 8.28 -12.25 16.14
N LEU A 340 7.50 -11.69 15.22
CA LEU A 340 6.38 -12.41 14.61
C LEU A 340 6.87 -13.65 13.85
N ASP A 341 8.05 -13.60 13.21
CA ASP A 341 8.66 -14.76 12.56
C ASP A 341 8.79 -15.95 13.51
N ASN A 342 9.26 -15.72 14.74
CA ASN A 342 9.36 -16.77 15.76
C ASN A 342 8.00 -17.37 16.14
N TYR A 343 6.90 -16.71 15.80
CA TYR A 343 5.53 -17.13 16.13
C TYR A 343 4.80 -17.82 14.98
N TYR A 344 5.32 -17.81 13.78
CA TYR A 344 4.68 -18.43 12.60
C TYR A 344 4.33 -19.91 12.77
N PRO A 345 5.10 -20.74 13.51
CA PRO A 345 4.68 -22.11 13.81
C PRO A 345 3.34 -22.20 14.57
N GLU A 346 3.05 -21.27 15.46
CA GLU A 346 1.78 -21.24 16.19
C GLU A 346 0.63 -20.74 15.30
N ILE A 347 0.91 -19.78 14.39
CA ILE A 347 -0.04 -19.36 13.35
C ILE A 347 -0.43 -20.55 12.46
N ALA A 348 0.56 -21.30 11.98
CA ALA A 348 0.32 -22.49 11.17
C ALA A 348 -0.49 -23.56 11.92
N LYS A 349 -0.22 -23.75 13.20
CA LYS A 349 -0.97 -24.67 14.07
C LYS A 349 -2.42 -24.23 14.27
N CYS A 350 -2.65 -22.92 14.43
CA CYS A 350 -3.98 -22.33 14.51
C CYS A 350 -4.78 -22.64 13.22
N LEU A 351 -4.23 -22.31 12.05
CA LEU A 351 -4.89 -22.52 10.77
C LEU A 351 -5.14 -24.01 10.47
N LYS A 352 -4.18 -24.90 10.79
CA LYS A 352 -4.39 -26.36 10.70
C LYS A 352 -5.52 -26.84 11.60
N LYS A 353 -5.61 -26.31 12.82
CA LYS A 353 -6.70 -26.64 13.74
C LYS A 353 -8.05 -26.20 13.18
N TYR A 354 -8.13 -24.96 12.67
CA TYR A 354 -9.34 -24.45 12.01
C TYR A 354 -9.80 -25.39 10.89
N LEU A 355 -8.91 -25.73 9.95
CA LEU A 355 -9.21 -26.63 8.84
C LEU A 355 -9.71 -28.02 9.30
N LYS A 356 -9.17 -28.54 10.39
CA LYS A 356 -9.62 -29.81 10.98
C LYS A 356 -11.02 -29.69 11.58
N GLU A 357 -11.30 -28.62 12.31
CA GLU A 357 -12.62 -28.41 12.92
C GLU A 357 -13.70 -28.10 11.87
N GLU A 358 -13.33 -27.40 10.82
CA GLU A 358 -14.21 -27.18 9.65
C GLU A 358 -14.61 -28.50 8.99
N MET A 359 -13.67 -29.43 8.74
CA MET A 359 -13.98 -30.75 8.19
C MET A 359 -14.92 -31.55 9.08
N LYS A 360 -14.71 -31.54 10.40
CA LYS A 360 -15.61 -32.21 11.33
C LYS A 360 -17.03 -31.64 11.30
N ARG A 361 -17.18 -30.31 11.06
CA ARG A 361 -18.50 -29.69 10.91
C ARG A 361 -19.18 -30.15 9.62
N ILE A 362 -18.44 -30.23 8.53
CA ILE A 362 -18.95 -30.75 7.25
C ILE A 362 -19.37 -32.21 7.39
N GLU A 363 -18.52 -33.08 7.97
CA GLU A 363 -18.81 -34.50 8.16
C GLU A 363 -20.05 -34.74 9.04
N LYS A 364 -20.31 -33.86 10.02
CA LYS A 364 -21.52 -33.95 10.86
C LYS A 364 -22.79 -33.47 10.16
N SER A 365 -22.67 -32.72 9.07
CA SER A 365 -23.80 -32.21 8.27
C SER A 365 -24.22 -33.18 7.16
N LEU A 366 -23.43 -34.21 6.89
CA LEU A 366 -23.71 -35.32 5.96
C LEU A 366 -24.38 -36.49 6.67
#